data_6a405b1981414ce45acda992174b785b
#
_entry.id   6a405b1981414ce45acda992174b785b
#
_cell.length_a   1.000
_cell.length_b   1.000
_cell.length_c   1.000
_cell.angle_alpha   90.00
_cell.angle_beta   90.00
_cell.angle_gamma   90.00
#
_symmetry.space_group_name_H-M   'P 1'
#
loop_
_entity.id
_entity.type
_entity.pdbx_description
1 polymer ?
#
loop_
_entity_poly.entity_id
_entity_poly.type
_entity_poly.pdbx_seq_one_letter_code
_entity_poly.pdbx_strand_id
1 'polypeptide(L)'
;TISTEEGEKRPDFIFIDTQGNIDVVEIKKSYNASVLAKSNKKSTRNNYVPSRDLTIAIMQIEKYIYHLNRTGLKSETKICNTLREKNHIDMPIRIRNPQGVIILGRSNELNEEQQSDYEVIKRQYKHIADILTYDDLLNRLTILLNHFENK
;
A
#
# COMPACT_ATOMS: atom_id res chain seq x y z
N THR A 1 -11.03 10.42 -3.65
CA THR A 1 -12.02 9.45 -4.13
C THR A 1 -11.73 9.10 -5.58
N ILE A 2 -11.60 7.81 -5.89
CA ILE A 2 -11.45 7.30 -7.25
C ILE A 2 -12.85 6.92 -7.75
N SER A 3 -13.31 7.57 -8.83
CA SER A 3 -14.62 7.27 -9.42
C SER A 3 -14.55 5.96 -10.19
N THR A 4 -15.48 5.04 -9.93
CA THR A 4 -15.62 3.77 -10.63
C THR A 4 -17.06 3.63 -11.15
N GLU A 5 -17.30 2.74 -12.09
CA GLU A 5 -18.66 2.43 -12.57
C GLU A 5 -19.52 1.78 -11.46
N GLU A 6 -18.88 1.16 -10.46
CA GLU A 6 -19.54 0.52 -9.31
C GLU A 6 -19.73 1.48 -8.12
N GLY A 7 -19.42 2.78 -8.28
CA GLY A 7 -19.45 3.80 -7.23
C GLY A 7 -18.08 4.37 -6.90
N GLU A 8 -18.04 5.23 -5.90
CA GLU A 8 -16.80 5.86 -5.45
C GLU A 8 -16.01 4.92 -4.54
N LYS A 9 -14.78 4.60 -4.94
CA LYS A 9 -13.82 3.87 -4.08
C LYS A 9 -12.80 4.86 -3.53
N ARG A 10 -12.45 4.68 -2.25
CA ARG A 10 -11.57 5.58 -1.53
C ARG A 10 -10.40 4.80 -0.99
N PRO A 11 -9.19 4.96 -1.55
CA PRO A 11 -7.98 4.58 -0.83
C PRO A 11 -7.82 5.43 0.43
N ASP A 12 -7.11 4.94 1.41
CA ASP A 12 -6.85 5.70 2.63
C ASP A 12 -6.04 6.96 2.32
N PHE A 13 -5.00 6.83 1.47
CA PHE A 13 -4.21 7.96 1.00
C PHE A 13 -3.82 7.82 -0.47
N ILE A 14 -3.53 8.97 -1.07
CA ILE A 14 -2.82 9.08 -2.34
C ILE A 14 -1.58 9.90 -2.07
N PHE A 15 -0.41 9.33 -2.33
CA PHE A 15 0.85 10.07 -2.36
C PHE A 15 1.04 10.70 -3.72
N ILE A 16 1.59 11.90 -3.71
CA ILE A 16 1.91 12.65 -4.92
C ILE A 16 3.37 13.09 -4.79
N ASP A 17 4.20 12.68 -5.73
CA ASP A 17 5.59 13.11 -5.77
C ASP A 17 5.75 14.53 -6.35
N THR A 18 6.96 15.05 -6.30
CA THR A 18 7.28 16.40 -6.82
C THR A 18 7.10 16.53 -8.33
N GLN A 19 6.97 15.43 -9.06
CA GLN A 19 6.73 15.39 -10.51
C GLN A 19 5.24 15.18 -10.86
N GLY A 20 4.38 15.05 -9.83
CA GLY A 20 2.95 14.83 -9.97
C GLY A 20 2.56 13.38 -10.21
N ASN A 21 3.47 12.41 -10.12
CA ASN A 21 3.09 11.00 -10.15
C ASN A 21 2.38 10.61 -8.86
N ILE A 22 1.45 9.68 -8.97
CA ILE A 22 0.63 9.26 -7.83
C ILE A 22 0.86 7.80 -7.47
N ASP A 23 0.88 7.53 -6.16
CA ASP A 23 0.85 6.20 -5.57
C ASP A 23 -0.34 6.07 -4.62
N VAL A 24 -0.84 4.86 -4.47
CA VAL A 24 -2.04 4.54 -3.70
C VAL A 24 -1.67 3.82 -2.43
N VAL A 25 -2.18 4.26 -1.30
CA VAL A 25 -1.88 3.67 0.01
C VAL A 25 -3.13 3.12 0.65
N GLU A 26 -3.04 1.90 1.13
CA GLU A 26 -4.05 1.20 1.93
C GLU A 26 -3.48 0.83 3.29
N ILE A 27 -4.16 1.21 4.36
CA ILE A 27 -3.71 0.97 5.73
C ILE A 27 -4.68 0.05 6.46
N LYS A 28 -4.19 -1.02 7.04
CA LYS A 28 -4.97 -1.92 7.89
C LYS A 28 -4.56 -1.78 9.35
N LYS A 29 -5.54 -1.86 10.25
CA LYS A 29 -5.29 -1.74 11.69
C LYS A 29 -4.28 -2.79 12.17
N SER A 30 -3.29 -2.35 12.96
CA SER A 30 -2.18 -3.19 13.42
C SER A 30 -2.60 -4.35 14.32
N TYR A 31 -3.52 -4.12 15.26
CA TYR A 31 -3.85 -5.10 16.31
C TYR A 31 -4.62 -6.32 15.83
N ASN A 32 -5.45 -6.18 14.80
CA ASN A 32 -6.34 -7.23 14.33
C ASN A 32 -5.91 -7.80 12.97
N ALA A 33 -4.91 -7.20 12.34
CA ALA A 33 -4.43 -7.61 11.04
C ALA A 33 -3.13 -8.40 11.18
N SER A 34 -3.14 -9.65 10.76
CA SER A 34 -1.94 -10.47 10.62
C SER A 34 -1.48 -10.45 9.18
N VAL A 35 -0.17 -10.39 8.95
CA VAL A 35 0.40 -10.50 7.60
C VAL A 35 0.26 -11.92 7.03
N LEU A 36 0.27 -12.92 7.91
CA LEU A 36 0.13 -14.32 7.55
C LEU A 36 -1.16 -14.92 8.10
N ALA A 37 -1.73 -15.87 7.39
CA ALA A 37 -2.89 -16.60 7.86
C ALA A 37 -2.51 -17.49 9.05
N LYS A 38 -3.40 -17.55 10.04
CA LYS A 38 -3.36 -18.55 11.11
C LYS A 38 -3.80 -19.90 10.53
N SER A 39 -2.97 -20.52 9.71
CA SER A 39 -3.35 -21.75 9.01
C SER A 39 -2.79 -22.98 9.71
N ASN A 40 -3.54 -24.10 9.60
CA ASN A 40 -2.99 -25.41 9.86
C ASN A 40 -1.98 -25.71 8.74
N LYS A 41 -0.68 -25.73 9.05
CA LYS A 41 0.41 -26.00 8.09
C LYS A 41 0.17 -27.24 7.20
N LYS A 42 -0.53 -28.27 7.73
CA LYS A 42 -0.85 -29.46 6.96
C LYS A 42 -1.69 -29.19 5.70
N SER A 43 -2.60 -28.20 5.75
CA SER A 43 -3.46 -27.84 4.61
C SER A 43 -2.74 -27.04 3.54
N THR A 44 -1.64 -26.38 3.87
CA THR A 44 -0.85 -25.51 2.98
C THR A 44 0.50 -26.12 2.58
N ARG A 45 0.68 -27.43 2.73
CA ARG A 45 1.94 -28.13 2.45
C ARG A 45 3.14 -27.52 3.19
N ASN A 46 2.94 -27.17 4.45
CA ASN A 46 3.91 -26.53 5.33
C ASN A 46 4.34 -25.09 4.97
N ASN A 47 3.61 -24.41 4.07
CA ASN A 47 3.87 -22.99 3.79
C ASN A 47 2.94 -22.08 4.57
N TYR A 48 3.41 -20.91 4.96
CA TYR A 48 2.56 -19.83 5.37
C TYR A 48 2.01 -19.09 4.15
N VAL A 49 0.76 -18.67 4.21
CA VAL A 49 0.09 -17.97 3.11
C VAL A 49 -0.34 -16.57 3.57
N PRO A 50 -0.59 -15.64 2.64
CA PRO A 50 -1.10 -14.32 2.98
C PRO A 50 -2.36 -14.43 3.82
N SER A 51 -2.49 -13.56 4.82
CA SER A 51 -3.72 -13.47 5.59
C SER A 51 -4.89 -12.99 4.71
N ARG A 52 -6.11 -13.21 5.18
CA ARG A 52 -7.31 -12.66 4.53
C ARG A 52 -7.24 -11.14 4.40
N ASP A 53 -6.76 -10.44 5.44
CA ASP A 53 -6.67 -8.99 5.44
C ASP A 53 -5.64 -8.49 4.42
N LEU A 54 -4.49 -9.17 4.31
CA LEU A 54 -3.49 -8.86 3.30
C LEU A 54 -4.02 -9.12 1.89
N THR A 55 -4.68 -10.25 1.66
CA THR A 55 -5.29 -10.58 0.36
C THR A 55 -6.34 -9.53 -0.04
N ILE A 56 -7.18 -9.08 0.89
CA ILE A 56 -8.17 -8.02 0.64
C ILE A 56 -7.47 -6.71 0.29
N ALA A 57 -6.41 -6.33 1.02
CA ALA A 57 -5.67 -5.10 0.76
C ALA A 57 -5.02 -5.11 -0.64
N ILE A 58 -4.41 -6.23 -1.04
CA ILE A 58 -3.84 -6.41 -2.39
C ILE A 58 -4.94 -6.20 -3.45
N MET A 59 -6.08 -6.87 -3.31
CA MET A 59 -7.20 -6.74 -4.26
C MET A 59 -7.77 -5.30 -4.30
N GLN A 60 -7.77 -4.59 -3.18
CA GLN A 60 -8.19 -3.18 -3.16
C GLN A 60 -7.21 -2.31 -3.94
N ILE A 61 -5.91 -2.45 -3.71
CA ILE A 61 -4.87 -1.72 -4.45
C ILE A 61 -4.96 -2.01 -5.95
N GLU A 62 -5.04 -3.27 -6.36
CA GLU A 62 -5.19 -3.65 -7.77
C GLU A 62 -6.39 -2.96 -8.42
N LYS A 63 -7.54 -2.96 -7.73
CA LYS A 63 -8.74 -2.27 -8.23
C LYS A 63 -8.54 -0.76 -8.33
N TYR A 64 -7.86 -0.13 -7.38
CA TYR A 64 -7.57 1.31 -7.45
C TYR A 64 -6.67 1.63 -8.63
N ILE A 65 -5.58 0.88 -8.82
CA ILE A 65 -4.64 1.05 -9.94
C ILE A 65 -5.36 0.81 -11.28
N TYR A 66 -6.16 -0.25 -11.39
CA TYR A 66 -6.95 -0.54 -12.58
C TYR A 66 -7.86 0.64 -12.94
N HIS A 67 -8.62 1.18 -11.99
CA HIS A 67 -9.52 2.29 -12.25
C HIS A 67 -8.78 3.59 -12.59
N LEU A 68 -7.67 3.88 -11.93
CA LEU A 68 -6.82 5.04 -12.25
C LEU A 68 -6.31 4.96 -13.69
N ASN A 69 -5.77 3.82 -14.10
CA ASN A 69 -5.28 3.62 -15.46
C ASN A 69 -6.42 3.70 -16.50
N ARG A 70 -7.60 3.14 -16.17
CA ARG A 70 -8.77 3.18 -17.07
C ARG A 70 -9.34 4.59 -17.25
N THR A 71 -9.35 5.38 -16.18
CA THR A 71 -9.95 6.73 -16.20
C THR A 71 -8.94 7.83 -16.52
N GLY A 72 -7.63 7.55 -16.44
CA GLY A 72 -6.52 8.37 -16.89
C GLY A 72 -6.72 9.88 -16.71
N LEU A 73 -6.81 10.61 -17.84
CA LEU A 73 -6.96 12.07 -17.88
C LEU A 73 -8.11 12.61 -17.03
N LYS A 74 -9.23 11.89 -16.96
CA LYS A 74 -10.39 12.32 -16.15
C LYS A 74 -10.05 12.32 -14.65
N SER A 75 -9.32 11.30 -14.18
CA SER A 75 -8.85 11.23 -12.80
C SER A 75 -7.75 12.26 -12.52
N GLU A 76 -6.82 12.48 -13.44
CA GLU A 76 -5.81 13.54 -13.34
C GLU A 76 -6.47 14.91 -13.13
N THR A 77 -7.41 15.28 -13.99
CA THR A 77 -8.15 16.54 -13.89
C THR A 77 -8.89 16.68 -12.55
N LYS A 78 -9.57 15.61 -12.10
CA LYS A 78 -10.31 15.61 -10.83
C LYS A 78 -9.37 15.82 -9.63
N ILE A 79 -8.21 15.15 -9.62
CA ILE A 79 -7.22 15.28 -8.53
C ILE A 79 -6.60 16.69 -8.56
N CYS A 80 -6.20 17.21 -9.73
CA CYS A 80 -5.69 18.57 -9.88
C CYS A 80 -6.66 19.61 -9.32
N ASN A 81 -7.94 19.53 -9.71
CA ASN A 81 -8.94 20.47 -9.22
C ASN A 81 -9.12 20.37 -7.70
N THR A 82 -9.13 19.15 -7.15
CA THR A 82 -9.23 18.95 -5.70
C THR A 82 -8.05 19.55 -4.96
N LEU A 83 -6.83 19.40 -5.48
CA LEU A 83 -5.62 19.99 -4.88
C LEU A 83 -5.65 21.51 -4.92
N ARG A 84 -6.06 22.09 -6.05
CA ARG A 84 -6.19 23.55 -6.21
C ARG A 84 -7.24 24.13 -5.30
N GLU A 85 -8.43 23.54 -5.25
CA GLU A 85 -9.56 24.06 -4.47
C GLU A 85 -9.39 23.88 -2.97
N LYS A 86 -8.90 22.71 -2.52
CA LYS A 86 -8.85 22.39 -1.08
C LYS A 86 -7.50 22.66 -0.44
N ASN A 87 -6.41 22.55 -1.18
CA ASN A 87 -5.07 22.65 -0.63
C ASN A 87 -4.28 23.86 -1.15
N HIS A 88 -4.86 24.62 -2.10
CA HIS A 88 -4.19 25.73 -2.78
C HIS A 88 -2.87 25.33 -3.45
N ILE A 89 -2.78 24.06 -3.91
CA ILE A 89 -1.63 23.50 -4.61
C ILE A 89 -1.97 23.42 -6.09
N ASP A 90 -1.17 24.12 -6.92
CA ASP A 90 -1.28 24.06 -8.38
C ASP A 90 -0.11 23.26 -8.94
N MET A 91 -0.34 21.98 -9.18
CA MET A 91 0.65 21.09 -9.79
C MET A 91 -0.02 20.14 -10.77
N PRO A 92 0.66 19.78 -11.87
CA PRO A 92 0.14 18.80 -12.81
C PRO A 92 0.17 17.41 -12.17
N ILE A 93 -0.94 16.67 -12.27
CA ILE A 93 -1.02 15.27 -11.86
C ILE A 93 -0.84 14.38 -13.08
N ARG A 94 -0.12 13.28 -12.90
CA ARG A 94 0.16 12.27 -13.92
C ARG A 94 -0.13 10.87 -13.39
N ILE A 95 -0.98 10.14 -14.09
CA ILE A 95 -1.24 8.72 -13.84
C ILE A 95 -0.34 7.92 -14.77
N ARG A 96 0.83 7.56 -14.27
CA ARG A 96 1.85 6.82 -15.01
C ARG A 96 2.25 5.60 -14.20
N ASN A 97 1.59 4.48 -14.45
CA ASN A 97 1.87 3.22 -13.76
C ASN A 97 1.93 3.39 -12.22
N PRO A 98 0.83 3.86 -11.59
CA PRO A 98 0.79 4.10 -10.15
C PRO A 98 1.14 2.82 -9.38
N GLN A 99 1.89 2.97 -8.29
CA GLN A 99 2.26 1.86 -7.42
C GLN A 99 1.36 1.83 -6.19
N GLY A 100 1.22 0.65 -5.61
CA GLY A 100 0.52 0.47 -4.35
C GLY A 100 1.48 0.46 -3.17
N VAL A 101 1.01 0.92 -2.02
CA VAL A 101 1.65 0.70 -0.73
C VAL A 101 0.60 0.13 0.22
N ILE A 102 0.90 -1.01 0.83
CA ILE A 102 0.05 -1.62 1.84
C ILE A 102 0.79 -1.55 3.18
N ILE A 103 0.13 -1.00 4.19
CA ILE A 103 0.64 -0.97 5.56
C ILE A 103 -0.26 -1.85 6.42
N LEU A 104 0.28 -2.94 6.96
CA LEU A 104 -0.52 -3.94 7.65
C LEU A 104 0.31 -4.72 8.66
N GLY A 105 -0.24 -4.87 9.88
CA GLY A 105 0.25 -5.81 10.89
C GLY A 105 1.64 -5.49 11.44
N ARG A 106 2.19 -6.47 12.14
CA ARG A 106 3.51 -6.40 12.80
C ARG A 106 4.38 -7.55 12.30
N SER A 107 5.68 -7.33 12.20
CA SER A 107 6.67 -8.35 11.82
C SER A 107 7.50 -8.86 12.98
N ASN A 108 7.55 -8.14 14.09
CA ASN A 108 8.33 -8.51 15.28
C ASN A 108 7.83 -9.77 16.01
N GLU A 109 6.60 -10.20 15.72
CA GLU A 109 6.01 -11.42 16.29
C GLU A 109 6.20 -12.66 15.39
N LEU A 110 6.79 -12.49 14.21
CA LEU A 110 7.02 -13.58 13.27
C LEU A 110 8.28 -14.36 13.67
N ASN A 111 8.18 -15.71 13.70
CA ASN A 111 9.36 -16.54 13.81
C ASN A 111 10.15 -16.59 12.48
N GLU A 112 11.35 -17.21 12.47
CA GLU A 112 12.22 -17.22 11.29
C GLU A 112 11.56 -17.82 10.03
N GLU A 113 10.80 -18.90 10.17
CA GLU A 113 10.10 -19.54 9.06
C GLU A 113 8.99 -18.64 8.51
N GLN A 114 8.22 -18.02 9.40
CA GLN A 114 7.19 -17.05 9.05
C GLN A 114 7.77 -15.83 8.36
N GLN A 115 8.91 -15.35 8.84
CA GLN A 115 9.60 -14.21 8.24
C GLN A 115 10.09 -14.55 6.82
N SER A 116 10.63 -15.75 6.62
CA SER A 116 11.04 -16.23 5.31
C SER A 116 9.88 -16.27 4.31
N ASP A 117 8.76 -16.88 4.69
CA ASP A 117 7.58 -16.97 3.84
C ASP A 117 6.96 -15.58 3.58
N TYR A 118 6.98 -14.69 4.59
CA TYR A 118 6.54 -13.31 4.41
C TYR A 118 7.37 -12.55 3.39
N GLU A 119 8.70 -12.71 3.39
CA GLU A 119 9.57 -12.10 2.37
C GLU A 119 9.28 -12.65 0.96
N VAL A 120 8.97 -13.94 0.82
CA VAL A 120 8.54 -14.52 -0.45
C VAL A 120 7.24 -13.88 -0.94
N ILE A 121 6.25 -13.70 -0.04
CA ILE A 121 4.98 -13.05 -0.34
C ILE A 121 5.21 -11.60 -0.78
N LYS A 122 6.01 -10.82 -0.07
CA LYS A 122 6.35 -9.44 -0.45
C LYS A 122 6.94 -9.37 -1.85
N ARG A 123 7.85 -10.27 -2.17
CA ARG A 123 8.48 -10.33 -3.50
C ARG A 123 7.50 -10.73 -4.60
N GLN A 124 6.57 -11.64 -4.31
CA GLN A 124 5.54 -12.07 -5.26
C GLN A 124 4.65 -10.90 -5.69
N TYR A 125 4.27 -10.03 -4.76
CA TYR A 125 3.37 -8.90 -5.01
C TYR A 125 4.08 -7.58 -5.28
N LYS A 126 5.41 -7.56 -5.36
CA LYS A 126 6.21 -6.33 -5.54
C LYS A 126 5.84 -5.52 -6.77
N HIS A 127 5.33 -6.16 -7.81
CA HIS A 127 4.87 -5.50 -9.03
C HIS A 127 3.52 -4.79 -8.89
N ILE A 128 2.78 -5.05 -7.81
CA ILE A 128 1.47 -4.46 -7.51
C ILE A 128 1.60 -3.46 -6.38
N ALA A 129 2.23 -3.91 -5.27
CA ALA A 129 2.33 -3.10 -4.07
C ALA A 129 3.62 -3.37 -3.29
N ASP A 130 4.11 -2.34 -2.61
CA ASP A 130 5.09 -2.49 -1.54
C ASP A 130 4.36 -2.81 -0.25
N ILE A 131 4.60 -4.00 0.30
CA ILE A 131 3.94 -4.48 1.52
C ILE A 131 4.86 -4.16 2.70
N LEU A 132 4.39 -3.33 3.62
CA LEU A 132 5.12 -2.88 4.80
C LEU A 132 4.34 -3.25 6.06
N THR A 133 5.08 -3.62 7.10
CA THR A 133 4.51 -3.68 8.45
C THR A 133 4.66 -2.33 9.16
N TYR A 134 3.96 -2.16 10.28
CA TYR A 134 4.18 -1.00 11.15
C TYR A 134 5.61 -0.99 11.72
N ASP A 135 6.21 -2.16 11.92
CA ASP A 135 7.61 -2.25 12.37
C ASP A 135 8.58 -1.76 11.29
N ASP A 136 8.32 -2.07 10.01
CA ASP A 136 9.11 -1.55 8.89
C ASP A 136 9.07 -0.01 8.85
N LEU A 137 7.89 0.59 9.08
CA LEU A 137 7.76 2.05 9.13
C LEU A 137 8.52 2.66 10.30
N LEU A 138 8.37 2.10 11.49
CA LEU A 138 9.07 2.57 12.69
C LEU A 138 10.58 2.50 12.50
N ASN A 139 11.09 1.40 11.95
CA ASN A 139 12.51 1.24 11.67
C ASN A 139 13.02 2.28 10.66
N ARG A 140 12.28 2.53 9.58
CA ARG A 140 12.64 3.57 8.60
C ARG A 140 12.67 4.96 9.24
N LEU A 141 11.68 5.30 10.07
CA LEU A 141 11.64 6.57 10.79
C LEU A 141 12.82 6.71 11.77
N THR A 142 13.15 5.66 12.51
CA THR A 142 14.28 5.66 13.44
C THR A 142 15.61 5.90 12.70
N ILE A 143 15.81 5.25 11.55
CA ILE A 143 17.01 5.46 10.73
C ILE A 143 17.09 6.91 10.25
N LEU A 144 15.97 7.48 9.78
CA LEU A 144 15.93 8.87 9.35
C LEU A 144 16.25 9.84 10.49
N LEU A 145 15.64 9.68 11.66
CA LEU A 145 15.90 10.51 12.84
C LEU A 145 17.35 10.47 13.24
N ASN A 146 17.94 9.27 13.36
CA ASN A 146 19.35 9.11 13.69
C ASN A 146 20.29 9.79 12.67
N HIS A 147 19.89 9.81 11.38
CA HIS A 147 20.66 10.50 10.36
C HIS A 147 20.60 12.03 10.50
N PHE A 148 19.50 12.59 10.98
CA PHE A 148 19.37 14.02 11.22
C PHE A 148 20.04 14.47 12.54
N GLU A 149 20.03 13.63 13.57
CA GLU A 149 20.66 13.92 14.85
C GLU A 149 22.20 13.87 14.83
N ASN A 150 22.76 13.12 13.89
CA ASN A 150 24.22 12.97 13.72
C ASN A 150 24.83 13.94 12.69
N LYS A 151 24.08 14.95 12.27
CA LYS A 151 24.56 16.08 11.44
C LYS A 151 24.64 17.35 12.27
#